data_afd4e1776f35dcf351ddb0800c629729
#
_entry.id   afd4e1776f35dcf351ddb0800c629729
#
_cell.length_a   1.000
_cell.length_b   1.000
_cell.length_c   1.000
_cell.angle_alpha   90.00
_cell.angle_beta   90.00
_cell.angle_gamma   90.00
#
_symmetry.space_group_name_H-M   'P 1'
#
loop_
_entity.id
_entity.type
_entity.pdbx_description
1 polymer ?
#
loop_
_entity_poly.entity_id
_entity_poly.type
_entity_poly.pdbx_seq_one_letter_code
_entity_poly.pdbx_strand_id
1 'polypeptide(L)'
;MKGKIKVIIITMVVLLIGTGALLWKFNDMSKKIAEQEQENLKEERDLLEEQNGKAIDEVKEVDIIPLYMSGDKKNVVTTEFSSIKEIYSAKKSADIEENLTTIKKNKSFSLDNALWAYNPYGTNRNAMYVYFKTSGRSYCRYTVSVKDSKIPDFTRTAISNASGNLTKEHEFQVMGLVAGKTNYITIRVYNSNDELSVTRTFSVDIPKSRAGAAGSLKTVKGRSKTTISNGLYVVFQDGKEFTTTKKVVSGKKKKAKKKTVVTKRYAILLYDNSGVLRGEIPTDGYCGRNLEQIYDTLMYASSETELSQVNALGQVIQTFPLNGYRQAGEFTYDGYGNVYVIATAKEKKATPKSKVVELKLEDGTVTQKVDMDTLLKSVYRKAVKSSKKKNVDWVGLNSIQVVGTNQMLLSAKKLSSLIKVSNIGSLLPKIDYIIADEKLYKPYKSLAKKVLKKSAGEEAADEPEETPAVNNILRKEKKPDPFEAQFGQEAVTYKQRSTEGQSNISLLNSNSGNGVKANGESYYYRYLVDETAGTYELKDKTALDQTKKDGNITAGKDSYVYCCSDGKYFVEGDWNDRIIRQYNLDRRPYRVYKKDFKGFWFY
;
A
#
# COMPACT_ATOMS: atom_id res chain seq x y z
N MET A 1 32.22 30.01 -42.79
CA MET A 1 31.85 29.75 -41.37
C MET A 1 30.51 30.36 -40.94
N LYS A 2 30.18 31.61 -41.28
CA LYS A 2 28.89 32.25 -40.87
C LYS A 2 27.61 31.56 -41.32
N GLY A 3 27.59 30.85 -42.47
CA GLY A 3 26.40 30.12 -42.95
C GLY A 3 26.10 28.84 -42.19
N LYS A 4 27.11 28.06 -41.76
CA LYS A 4 26.96 26.82 -40.99
C LYS A 4 26.44 27.06 -39.56
N ILE A 5 26.85 28.19 -38.95
CA ILE A 5 26.40 28.58 -37.62
C ILE A 5 24.92 28.98 -37.64
N LYS A 6 24.44 29.70 -38.68
CA LYS A 6 23.00 30.01 -38.84
C LYS A 6 22.13 28.77 -38.98
N VAL A 7 22.57 27.76 -39.74
CA VAL A 7 21.82 26.49 -39.91
C VAL A 7 21.74 25.73 -38.58
N ILE A 8 22.84 25.67 -37.81
CA ILE A 8 22.85 25.00 -36.49
C ILE A 8 21.90 25.70 -35.50
N ILE A 9 21.91 27.05 -35.48
CA ILE A 9 21.00 27.82 -34.60
C ILE A 9 19.54 27.61 -35.00
N ILE A 10 19.22 27.63 -36.29
CA ILE A 10 17.84 27.37 -36.77
C ILE A 10 17.39 25.95 -36.42
N THR A 11 18.26 24.95 -36.57
CA THR A 11 17.95 23.56 -36.22
C THR A 11 17.75 23.38 -34.71
N MET A 12 18.54 24.04 -33.86
CA MET A 12 18.33 24.05 -32.41
C MET A 12 17.01 24.72 -31.99
N VAL A 13 16.68 25.85 -32.63
CA VAL A 13 15.41 26.55 -32.35
C VAL A 13 14.20 25.70 -32.77
N VAL A 14 14.24 25.03 -33.92
CA VAL A 14 13.17 24.11 -34.36
C VAL A 14 13.05 22.90 -33.44
N LEU A 15 14.16 22.34 -32.97
CA LEU A 15 14.16 21.27 -31.97
C LEU A 15 13.60 21.73 -30.62
N LEU A 16 13.94 22.92 -30.15
CA LEU A 16 13.38 23.49 -28.92
C LEU A 16 11.88 23.78 -29.02
N ILE A 17 11.42 24.29 -30.15
CA ILE A 17 9.98 24.50 -30.40
C ILE A 17 9.25 23.16 -30.51
N GLY A 18 9.84 22.15 -31.15
CA GLY A 18 9.27 20.81 -31.27
C GLY A 18 9.18 20.09 -29.92
N THR A 19 10.20 20.19 -29.06
CA THR A 19 10.18 19.63 -27.71
C THR A 19 9.22 20.39 -26.81
N GLY A 20 9.12 21.71 -26.91
CA GLY A 20 8.14 22.51 -26.18
C GLY A 20 6.70 22.17 -26.55
N ALA A 21 6.40 21.97 -27.84
CA ALA A 21 5.08 21.56 -28.30
C ALA A 21 4.72 20.13 -27.88
N LEU A 22 5.69 19.22 -27.85
CA LEU A 22 5.52 17.86 -27.33
C LEU A 22 5.26 17.84 -25.82
N LEU A 23 6.01 18.60 -25.06
CA LEU A 23 5.83 18.76 -23.59
C LEU A 23 4.48 19.43 -23.28
N TRP A 24 4.09 20.43 -24.06
CA TRP A 24 2.77 21.06 -23.90
C TRP A 24 1.61 20.08 -24.21
N LYS A 25 1.72 19.31 -25.31
CA LYS A 25 0.74 18.25 -25.62
C LYS A 25 0.68 17.15 -24.55
N PHE A 26 1.82 16.77 -24.01
CA PHE A 26 1.89 15.76 -22.94
C PHE A 26 1.22 16.28 -21.65
N ASN A 27 1.46 17.54 -21.33
CA ASN A 27 0.86 18.19 -20.16
C ASN A 27 -0.66 18.41 -20.33
N ASP A 28 -1.12 18.79 -21.52
CA ASP A 28 -2.53 18.92 -21.87
C ASP A 28 -3.25 17.56 -21.83
N MET A 29 -2.60 16.51 -22.35
CA MET A 29 -3.14 15.15 -22.32
C MET A 29 -3.20 14.59 -20.90
N SER A 30 -2.18 14.84 -20.06
CA SER A 30 -2.17 14.48 -18.66
C SER A 30 -3.25 15.21 -17.86
N LYS A 31 -3.50 16.49 -18.21
CA LYS A 31 -4.57 17.30 -17.57
C LYS A 31 -5.96 16.80 -17.94
N LYS A 32 -6.19 16.45 -19.22
CA LYS A 32 -7.44 15.85 -19.69
C LYS A 32 -7.71 14.48 -19.10
N ILE A 33 -6.67 13.66 -18.94
CA ILE A 33 -6.77 12.35 -18.27
C ILE A 33 -7.15 12.56 -16.80
N ALA A 34 -6.51 13.50 -16.09
CA ALA A 34 -6.82 13.80 -14.70
C ALA A 34 -8.24 14.40 -14.52
N GLU A 35 -8.69 15.24 -15.45
CA GLU A 35 -10.05 15.81 -15.44
C GLU A 35 -11.10 14.71 -15.71
N GLN A 36 -10.84 13.81 -16.64
CA GLN A 36 -11.72 12.67 -16.94
C GLN A 36 -11.75 11.65 -15.79
N GLU A 37 -10.64 11.46 -15.11
CA GLU A 37 -10.58 10.66 -13.87
C GLU A 37 -11.38 11.28 -12.73
N GLN A 38 -11.31 12.60 -12.55
CA GLN A 38 -12.11 13.31 -11.54
C GLN A 38 -13.62 13.25 -11.86
N GLU A 39 -13.99 13.34 -13.12
CA GLU A 39 -15.38 13.22 -13.58
C GLU A 39 -15.91 11.81 -13.35
N ASN A 40 -15.15 10.78 -13.70
CA ASN A 40 -15.48 9.38 -13.43
C ASN A 40 -15.59 9.08 -11.92
N LEU A 41 -14.73 9.69 -11.09
CA LEU A 41 -14.76 9.56 -9.63
C LEU A 41 -15.98 10.28 -9.01
N LYS A 42 -16.42 11.37 -9.62
CA LYS A 42 -17.63 12.09 -9.21
C LYS A 42 -18.88 11.27 -9.56
N GLU A 43 -18.95 10.69 -10.77
CA GLU A 43 -20.05 9.80 -11.17
C GLU A 43 -20.13 8.55 -10.31
N GLU A 44 -19.01 7.94 -9.96
CA GLU A 44 -18.99 6.80 -9.01
C GLU A 44 -19.50 7.19 -7.62
N ARG A 45 -19.22 8.42 -7.17
CA ARG A 45 -19.71 8.96 -5.89
C ARG A 45 -21.22 9.21 -5.93
N ASP A 46 -21.71 9.82 -6.98
CA ASP A 46 -23.12 10.17 -7.16
C ASP A 46 -23.97 8.89 -7.27
N LEU A 47 -23.45 7.84 -7.92
CA LEU A 47 -24.07 6.50 -7.94
C LEU A 47 -24.10 5.80 -6.58
N LEU A 48 -23.13 6.09 -5.69
CA LEU A 48 -23.09 5.55 -4.32
C LEU A 48 -24.04 6.29 -3.36
N GLU A 49 -24.35 7.56 -3.61
CA GLU A 49 -25.23 8.38 -2.78
C GLU A 49 -26.72 8.25 -3.16
N GLU A 50 -27.06 7.93 -4.42
CA GLU A 50 -28.45 7.79 -4.90
C GLU A 50 -29.14 6.48 -4.48
N GLN A 51 -28.42 5.47 -4.01
CA GLN A 51 -29.02 4.18 -3.66
C GLN A 51 -29.40 4.10 -2.17
N ASN A 52 -30.60 4.56 -1.82
CA ASN A 52 -31.23 4.31 -0.51
C ASN A 52 -31.71 2.84 -0.32
N GLY A 53 -31.51 1.97 -1.29
CA GLY A 53 -31.85 0.56 -1.29
C GLY A 53 -30.66 -0.33 -1.65
N LYS A 54 -30.83 -1.65 -1.48
CA LYS A 54 -29.87 -2.64 -1.97
C LYS A 54 -30.22 -3.06 -3.38
N ALA A 55 -29.21 -3.15 -4.26
CA ALA A 55 -29.43 -3.62 -5.63
C ALA A 55 -30.13 -4.99 -5.70
N ILE A 56 -29.93 -5.85 -4.69
CA ILE A 56 -30.60 -7.16 -4.62
C ILE A 56 -32.08 -7.06 -4.31
N ASP A 57 -32.55 -6.01 -3.62
CA ASP A 57 -33.96 -5.88 -3.23
C ASP A 57 -34.86 -5.61 -4.45
N GLU A 58 -34.30 -5.13 -5.54
CA GLU A 58 -34.97 -4.88 -6.82
C GLU A 58 -35.03 -6.12 -7.73
N VAL A 59 -34.32 -7.21 -7.38
CA VAL A 59 -34.17 -8.41 -8.22
C VAL A 59 -35.14 -9.49 -7.77
N LYS A 60 -35.98 -10.00 -8.68
CA LYS A 60 -36.84 -11.14 -8.40
C LYS A 60 -35.98 -12.40 -8.24
N GLU A 61 -36.35 -13.26 -7.31
CA GLU A 61 -35.61 -14.48 -6.96
C GLU A 61 -35.45 -15.43 -8.15
N VAL A 62 -36.41 -15.46 -9.05
CA VAL A 62 -36.39 -16.28 -10.28
C VAL A 62 -35.39 -15.80 -11.32
N ASP A 63 -34.96 -14.53 -11.24
CA ASP A 63 -33.99 -13.90 -12.16
C ASP A 63 -32.55 -14.02 -11.66
N ILE A 64 -32.34 -14.63 -10.48
CA ILE A 64 -31.02 -14.82 -9.91
C ILE A 64 -30.40 -16.12 -10.42
N ILE A 65 -29.23 -16.01 -11.05
CA ILE A 65 -28.47 -17.16 -11.56
C ILE A 65 -27.55 -17.69 -10.46
N PRO A 66 -27.77 -18.92 -9.94
CA PRO A 66 -26.96 -19.46 -8.86
C PRO A 66 -25.61 -19.96 -9.36
N LEU A 67 -24.55 -19.65 -8.62
CA LEU A 67 -23.19 -20.10 -8.83
C LEU A 67 -22.81 -21.11 -7.72
N TYR A 68 -22.46 -22.33 -8.14
CA TYR A 68 -22.11 -23.42 -7.25
C TYR A 68 -20.62 -23.76 -7.37
N MET A 69 -19.89 -23.68 -6.27
CA MET A 69 -18.46 -24.02 -6.21
C MET A 69 -18.19 -25.51 -5.97
N SER A 70 -19.21 -26.26 -5.56
CA SER A 70 -19.10 -27.70 -5.27
C SER A 70 -20.43 -28.42 -5.50
N GLY A 71 -20.41 -29.78 -5.45
CA GLY A 71 -21.59 -30.63 -5.65
C GLY A 71 -21.93 -30.86 -7.11
N ASP A 72 -23.06 -31.58 -7.36
CA ASP A 72 -23.47 -32.03 -8.69
C ASP A 72 -23.83 -30.89 -9.65
N LYS A 73 -24.22 -29.74 -9.10
CA LYS A 73 -24.56 -28.53 -9.89
C LYS A 73 -23.38 -27.57 -10.06
N LYS A 74 -22.15 -28.03 -9.76
CA LYS A 74 -20.95 -27.17 -9.87
C LYS A 74 -20.84 -26.52 -11.25
N ASN A 75 -20.83 -25.17 -11.28
CA ASN A 75 -20.68 -24.35 -12.48
C ASN A 75 -19.60 -23.27 -12.34
N VAL A 76 -18.87 -23.26 -11.22
CA VAL A 76 -17.74 -22.35 -10.94
C VAL A 76 -16.45 -23.15 -10.93
N VAL A 77 -15.43 -22.65 -11.65
CA VAL A 77 -14.08 -23.21 -11.62
C VAL A 77 -13.46 -22.90 -10.25
N THR A 78 -12.87 -23.91 -9.64
CA THR A 78 -12.17 -23.76 -8.35
C THR A 78 -10.77 -24.32 -8.45
N THR A 79 -9.80 -23.63 -7.85
CA THR A 79 -8.41 -24.06 -7.75
C THR A 79 -8.09 -24.38 -6.30
N GLU A 80 -7.40 -25.52 -6.10
CA GLU A 80 -6.90 -25.90 -4.78
C GLU A 80 -5.42 -25.54 -4.66
N PHE A 81 -5.03 -25.05 -3.48
CA PHE A 81 -3.66 -24.76 -3.12
C PHE A 81 -3.31 -25.50 -1.83
N SER A 82 -2.24 -26.28 -1.86
CA SER A 82 -1.76 -27.04 -0.71
C SER A 82 -1.10 -26.15 0.36
N SER A 83 -0.59 -24.98 -0.05
CA SER A 83 0.11 -24.02 0.81
C SER A 83 0.02 -22.59 0.26
N ILE A 84 0.35 -21.60 1.10
CA ILE A 84 0.49 -20.21 0.66
C ILE A 84 1.65 -20.07 -0.36
N LYS A 85 2.73 -20.81 -0.20
CA LYS A 85 3.81 -20.82 -1.16
C LYS A 85 3.37 -21.19 -2.58
N GLU A 86 2.44 -22.10 -2.71
CA GLU A 86 1.90 -22.51 -4.01
C GLU A 86 1.08 -21.40 -4.68
N ILE A 87 0.38 -20.57 -3.88
CA ILE A 87 -0.33 -19.37 -4.39
C ILE A 87 0.66 -18.45 -5.11
N TYR A 88 1.84 -18.26 -4.54
CA TYR A 88 2.86 -17.35 -5.08
C TYR A 88 3.85 -18.01 -6.06
N SER A 89 3.50 -19.15 -6.59
CA SER A 89 4.24 -19.78 -7.68
C SER A 89 3.81 -19.20 -9.03
N ALA A 90 4.69 -18.45 -9.71
CA ALA A 90 4.43 -17.94 -11.04
C ALA A 90 4.11 -19.06 -12.04
N LYS A 91 4.79 -20.22 -11.92
CA LYS A 91 4.50 -21.41 -12.73
C LYS A 91 3.05 -21.90 -12.51
N LYS A 92 2.62 -22.05 -11.24
CA LYS A 92 1.25 -22.48 -10.93
C LYS A 92 0.22 -21.48 -11.48
N SER A 93 0.53 -20.20 -11.39
CA SER A 93 -0.30 -19.11 -11.94
C SER A 93 -0.42 -19.20 -13.46
N ALA A 94 0.69 -19.49 -14.16
CA ALA A 94 0.70 -19.71 -15.61
C ALA A 94 -0.10 -20.98 -16.01
N ASP A 95 0.06 -22.07 -15.28
CA ASP A 95 -0.70 -23.31 -15.50
C ASP A 95 -2.22 -23.07 -15.36
N ILE A 96 -2.63 -22.23 -14.39
CA ILE A 96 -4.04 -21.83 -14.20
C ILE A 96 -4.54 -20.99 -15.38
N GLU A 97 -3.74 -20.00 -15.84
CA GLU A 97 -4.08 -19.16 -16.99
C GLU A 97 -4.24 -19.98 -18.28
N GLU A 98 -3.35 -20.94 -18.50
CA GLU A 98 -3.44 -21.86 -19.65
C GLU A 98 -4.75 -22.67 -19.60
N ASN A 99 -5.13 -23.16 -18.43
CA ASN A 99 -6.41 -23.88 -18.24
C ASN A 99 -7.62 -22.99 -18.52
N LEU A 100 -7.64 -21.76 -17.98
CA LEU A 100 -8.71 -20.80 -18.24
C LEU A 100 -8.78 -20.43 -19.72
N THR A 101 -7.64 -20.22 -20.35
CA THR A 101 -7.54 -19.95 -21.79
C THR A 101 -8.07 -21.11 -22.64
N THR A 102 -7.78 -22.35 -22.25
CA THR A 102 -8.32 -23.55 -22.92
C THR A 102 -9.83 -23.62 -22.79
N ILE A 103 -10.38 -23.33 -21.62
CA ILE A 103 -11.84 -23.28 -21.41
C ILE A 103 -12.47 -22.18 -22.27
N LYS A 104 -11.86 -20.97 -22.31
CA LYS A 104 -12.32 -19.84 -23.13
C LYS A 104 -12.36 -20.15 -24.63
N LYS A 105 -11.42 -20.96 -25.14
CA LYS A 105 -11.36 -21.40 -26.54
C LYS A 105 -12.38 -22.46 -26.89
N ASN A 106 -12.69 -23.36 -25.98
CA ASN A 106 -13.54 -24.54 -26.24
C ASN A 106 -15.04 -24.28 -26.09
N LYS A 107 -15.46 -23.13 -25.55
CA LYS A 107 -16.85 -22.75 -25.31
C LYS A 107 -17.10 -21.29 -25.64
N SER A 108 -18.34 -21.00 -26.05
CA SER A 108 -18.82 -19.61 -26.17
C SER A 108 -19.43 -19.17 -24.84
N PHE A 109 -19.06 -18.02 -24.38
CA PHE A 109 -19.55 -17.45 -23.12
C PHE A 109 -20.27 -16.12 -23.40
N SER A 110 -21.52 -16.02 -23.02
CA SER A 110 -22.30 -14.78 -22.93
C SER A 110 -22.44 -14.39 -21.47
N LEU A 111 -23.03 -13.23 -21.16
CA LEU A 111 -23.29 -12.86 -19.76
C LEU A 111 -24.21 -13.87 -19.05
N ASP A 112 -25.20 -14.43 -19.74
CA ASP A 112 -26.10 -15.46 -19.18
C ASP A 112 -25.39 -16.78 -18.84
N ASN A 113 -24.32 -17.08 -19.56
CA ASN A 113 -23.50 -18.28 -19.40
C ASN A 113 -22.04 -17.90 -19.27
N ALA A 114 -21.71 -16.97 -18.38
CA ALA A 114 -20.36 -16.50 -18.16
C ALA A 114 -19.46 -17.58 -17.54
N LEU A 115 -18.17 -17.55 -17.87
CA LEU A 115 -17.16 -18.35 -17.19
C LEU A 115 -16.87 -17.71 -15.82
N TRP A 116 -17.17 -18.40 -14.76
CA TRP A 116 -16.87 -18.00 -13.39
C TRP A 116 -15.77 -18.85 -12.78
N ALA A 117 -14.83 -18.22 -12.09
CA ALA A 117 -13.85 -18.93 -11.27
C ALA A 117 -13.69 -18.24 -9.89
N TYR A 118 -13.74 -19.04 -8.83
CA TYR A 118 -13.55 -18.50 -7.48
C TYR A 118 -12.06 -18.37 -7.16
N ASN A 119 -11.59 -17.12 -7.04
CA ASN A 119 -10.23 -16.81 -6.63
C ASN A 119 -9.19 -17.74 -7.30
N PRO A 120 -9.17 -17.84 -8.64
CA PRO A 120 -8.44 -18.91 -9.34
C PRO A 120 -6.96 -18.91 -9.03
N TYR A 121 -6.36 -17.74 -8.79
CA TYR A 121 -4.94 -17.58 -8.46
C TYR A 121 -4.64 -17.57 -6.96
N GLY A 122 -5.63 -17.63 -6.08
CA GLY A 122 -5.45 -17.69 -4.64
C GLY A 122 -5.15 -16.36 -3.94
N THR A 123 -4.88 -15.29 -4.67
CA THR A 123 -4.32 -14.03 -4.17
C THR A 123 -5.36 -13.09 -3.53
N ASN A 124 -6.66 -13.24 -3.80
CA ASN A 124 -7.71 -12.45 -3.15
C ASN A 124 -8.94 -13.30 -2.86
N ARG A 125 -9.15 -13.65 -1.60
CA ARG A 125 -10.24 -14.53 -1.18
C ARG A 125 -11.64 -13.92 -1.25
N ASN A 126 -11.73 -12.60 -1.39
CA ASN A 126 -12.98 -11.86 -1.52
C ASN A 126 -13.24 -11.43 -2.97
N ALA A 127 -12.81 -12.24 -3.94
CA ALA A 127 -12.97 -11.94 -5.35
C ALA A 127 -13.36 -13.17 -6.17
N MET A 128 -14.03 -12.91 -7.30
CA MET A 128 -14.30 -13.89 -8.34
C MET A 128 -13.82 -13.39 -9.69
N TYR A 129 -13.23 -14.27 -10.46
CA TYR A 129 -12.93 -14.06 -11.86
C TYR A 129 -14.18 -14.30 -12.70
N VAL A 130 -14.40 -13.46 -13.70
CA VAL A 130 -15.47 -13.60 -14.68
C VAL A 130 -14.96 -13.32 -16.09
N TYR A 131 -15.45 -14.12 -17.07
CA TYR A 131 -15.22 -13.91 -18.49
C TYR A 131 -16.48 -14.15 -19.29
N PHE A 132 -16.79 -13.24 -20.22
CA PHE A 132 -17.88 -13.37 -21.19
C PHE A 132 -17.65 -12.44 -22.40
N LYS A 133 -18.42 -12.65 -23.48
CA LYS A 133 -18.41 -11.82 -24.68
C LYS A 133 -19.76 -11.13 -24.88
N THR A 134 -19.69 -9.95 -25.50
CA THR A 134 -20.85 -9.18 -25.95
C THR A 134 -20.82 -9.01 -27.48
N SER A 135 -21.97 -8.78 -28.09
CA SER A 135 -22.08 -8.58 -29.56
C SER A 135 -21.42 -7.28 -30.01
N GLY A 136 -21.59 -6.20 -29.24
CA GLY A 136 -21.01 -4.87 -29.46
C GLY A 136 -19.91 -4.55 -28.44
N ARG A 137 -19.11 -3.49 -28.72
CA ARG A 137 -18.19 -2.95 -27.72
C ARG A 137 -18.99 -2.33 -26.58
N SER A 138 -18.63 -2.69 -25.36
CA SER A 138 -19.34 -2.31 -24.16
C SER A 138 -18.38 -2.21 -22.97
N TYR A 139 -18.82 -1.63 -21.87
CA TYR A 139 -18.15 -1.68 -20.59
C TYR A 139 -19.09 -2.18 -19.51
N CYS A 140 -18.57 -2.58 -18.37
CA CYS A 140 -19.34 -3.17 -17.30
C CYS A 140 -19.18 -2.42 -15.98
N ARG A 141 -20.28 -2.30 -15.24
CA ARG A 141 -20.28 -1.98 -13.80
C ARG A 141 -20.82 -3.18 -13.05
N TYR A 142 -20.27 -3.46 -11.89
CA TYR A 142 -20.81 -4.52 -11.03
C TYR A 142 -21.10 -3.98 -9.63
N THR A 143 -22.11 -4.56 -9.01
CA THR A 143 -22.49 -4.30 -7.62
C THR A 143 -22.50 -5.62 -6.86
N VAL A 144 -21.82 -5.63 -5.71
CA VAL A 144 -21.86 -6.75 -4.77
C VAL A 144 -22.79 -6.38 -3.62
N SER A 145 -23.88 -7.14 -3.44
CA SER A 145 -24.86 -6.99 -2.36
C SER A 145 -24.91 -8.24 -1.49
N VAL A 146 -25.37 -8.09 -0.25
CA VAL A 146 -25.76 -9.19 0.65
C VAL A 146 -27.09 -8.85 1.32
N LYS A 147 -27.93 -9.85 1.64
CA LYS A 147 -29.20 -9.66 2.37
C LYS A 147 -28.94 -9.34 3.87
N ASP A 148 -28.18 -8.25 4.12
CA ASP A 148 -27.86 -7.72 5.44
C ASP A 148 -27.83 -6.19 5.35
N SER A 149 -28.82 -5.52 5.95
CA SER A 149 -28.98 -4.06 5.88
C SER A 149 -27.81 -3.26 6.49
N LYS A 150 -26.99 -3.91 7.33
CA LYS A 150 -25.81 -3.25 7.94
C LYS A 150 -24.59 -3.23 7.02
N ILE A 151 -24.60 -3.97 5.92
CA ILE A 151 -23.50 -4.07 4.97
C ILE A 151 -23.92 -3.34 3.70
N PRO A 152 -23.35 -2.18 3.39
CA PRO A 152 -23.69 -1.44 2.17
C PRO A 152 -23.30 -2.22 0.92
N ASP A 153 -23.91 -1.89 -0.19
CA ASP A 153 -23.52 -2.38 -1.49
C ASP A 153 -22.12 -1.88 -1.86
N PHE A 154 -21.44 -2.66 -2.70
CA PHE A 154 -20.10 -2.33 -3.18
C PHE A 154 -20.11 -2.31 -4.71
N THR A 155 -20.11 -1.11 -5.27
CA THR A 155 -20.17 -0.90 -6.73
C THR A 155 -18.81 -0.49 -7.28
N ARG A 156 -18.42 -1.05 -8.42
CA ARG A 156 -17.20 -0.70 -9.15
C ARG A 156 -17.41 -0.81 -10.66
N THR A 157 -16.68 0.01 -11.40
CA THR A 157 -16.50 -0.20 -12.83
C THR A 157 -15.51 -1.34 -13.06
N ALA A 158 -15.85 -2.30 -13.90
CA ALA A 158 -14.99 -3.41 -14.23
C ALA A 158 -13.91 -2.96 -15.23
N ILE A 159 -12.66 -3.29 -14.94
CA ILE A 159 -11.52 -3.01 -15.81
C ILE A 159 -11.12 -4.28 -16.52
N SER A 160 -11.40 -4.35 -17.83
CA SER A 160 -11.13 -5.52 -18.67
C SER A 160 -9.76 -5.46 -19.37
N ASN A 161 -9.19 -4.28 -19.54
CA ASN A 161 -7.83 -4.11 -20.11
C ASN A 161 -7.26 -2.72 -19.80
N ALA A 162 -5.94 -2.56 -19.99
CA ALA A 162 -5.23 -1.31 -19.71
C ALA A 162 -5.51 -0.17 -20.74
N SER A 163 -6.05 -0.49 -21.92
CA SER A 163 -6.25 0.47 -23.00
C SER A 163 -7.65 1.09 -23.06
N GLY A 164 -8.50 0.78 -22.09
CA GLY A 164 -9.86 1.31 -21.95
C GLY A 164 -10.90 0.23 -21.68
N ASN A 165 -12.06 0.66 -21.20
CA ASN A 165 -13.09 -0.27 -20.74
C ASN A 165 -14.00 -0.79 -21.88
N LEU A 166 -14.07 -0.09 -23.03
CA LEU A 166 -14.91 -0.51 -24.17
C LEU A 166 -14.30 -1.69 -24.91
N THR A 167 -14.85 -2.88 -24.72
CA THR A 167 -14.40 -4.13 -25.34
C THR A 167 -15.59 -5.04 -25.70
N LYS A 168 -15.34 -6.06 -26.53
CA LYS A 168 -16.29 -7.18 -26.75
C LYS A 168 -15.99 -8.38 -25.86
N GLU A 169 -14.78 -8.46 -25.32
CA GLU A 169 -14.36 -9.54 -24.43
C GLU A 169 -14.14 -8.94 -23.04
N HIS A 170 -14.98 -9.33 -22.11
CA HIS A 170 -14.95 -8.87 -20.71
C HIS A 170 -14.26 -9.93 -19.88
N GLU A 171 -13.12 -9.56 -19.29
CA GLU A 171 -12.33 -10.42 -18.40
C GLU A 171 -11.84 -9.58 -17.22
N PHE A 172 -12.38 -9.83 -16.04
CA PHE A 172 -12.06 -9.03 -14.86
C PHE A 172 -12.29 -9.76 -13.53
N GLN A 173 -11.80 -9.19 -12.46
CA GLN A 173 -12.08 -9.61 -11.11
C GLN A 173 -13.26 -8.81 -10.51
N VAL A 174 -14.30 -9.51 -10.09
CA VAL A 174 -15.33 -8.95 -9.19
C VAL A 174 -14.75 -8.96 -7.79
N MET A 175 -14.36 -7.80 -7.28
CA MET A 175 -13.85 -7.61 -5.92
C MET A 175 -14.97 -7.26 -4.94
N GLY A 176 -14.67 -7.30 -3.65
CA GLY A 176 -15.54 -6.78 -2.60
C GLY A 176 -16.56 -7.79 -2.06
N LEU A 177 -16.42 -9.07 -2.40
CA LEU A 177 -17.27 -10.12 -1.85
C LEU A 177 -17.15 -10.21 -0.32
N VAL A 178 -18.26 -10.44 0.34
CA VAL A 178 -18.36 -10.52 1.80
C VAL A 178 -18.16 -11.97 2.26
N ALA A 179 -17.08 -12.20 2.99
CA ALA A 179 -16.72 -13.53 3.48
C ALA A 179 -17.77 -14.12 4.44
N GLY A 180 -18.11 -15.39 4.26
CA GLY A 180 -19.05 -16.14 5.09
C GLY A 180 -20.52 -15.80 4.87
N LYS A 181 -20.85 -15.17 3.73
CA LYS A 181 -22.23 -14.82 3.34
C LYS A 181 -22.53 -15.25 1.91
N THR A 182 -23.82 -15.38 1.61
CA THR A 182 -24.30 -15.41 0.23
C THR A 182 -24.20 -14.01 -0.34
N ASN A 183 -23.44 -13.87 -1.42
CA ASN A 183 -23.25 -12.63 -2.14
C ASN A 183 -24.08 -12.63 -3.41
N TYR A 184 -24.60 -11.47 -3.78
CA TYR A 184 -25.32 -11.22 -5.01
C TYR A 184 -24.50 -10.26 -5.86
N ILE A 185 -24.12 -10.71 -7.06
CA ILE A 185 -23.28 -9.97 -8.00
C ILE A 185 -24.17 -9.51 -9.14
N THR A 186 -24.50 -8.23 -9.18
CA THR A 186 -25.27 -7.63 -10.27
C THR A 186 -24.31 -7.00 -11.28
N ILE A 187 -24.22 -7.56 -12.50
CA ILE A 187 -23.41 -7.00 -13.59
C ILE A 187 -24.35 -6.24 -14.53
N ARG A 188 -24.00 -4.99 -14.80
CA ARG A 188 -24.64 -4.09 -15.76
C ARG A 188 -23.68 -3.83 -16.91
N VAL A 189 -24.15 -4.06 -18.12
CA VAL A 189 -23.38 -3.84 -19.35
C VAL A 189 -23.92 -2.62 -20.06
N TYR A 190 -23.04 -1.67 -20.35
CA TYR A 190 -23.35 -0.42 -21.04
C TYR A 190 -22.69 -0.40 -22.41
N ASN A 191 -23.42 0.09 -23.43
CA ASN A 191 -22.88 0.27 -24.76
C ASN A 191 -21.94 1.50 -24.84
N SER A 192 -21.42 1.81 -26.02
CA SER A 192 -20.55 2.97 -26.25
C SER A 192 -21.24 4.34 -26.08
N ASN A 193 -22.56 4.39 -25.96
CA ASN A 193 -23.35 5.61 -25.72
C ASN A 193 -23.79 5.72 -24.26
N ASP A 194 -23.21 4.95 -23.33
CA ASP A 194 -23.57 4.87 -21.92
C ASP A 194 -25.01 4.37 -21.64
N GLU A 195 -25.63 3.70 -22.63
CA GLU A 195 -26.95 3.12 -22.47
C GLU A 195 -26.86 1.72 -21.88
N LEU A 196 -27.68 1.43 -20.88
CA LEU A 196 -27.77 0.11 -20.25
C LEU A 196 -28.34 -0.93 -21.23
N SER A 197 -27.53 -1.89 -21.62
CA SER A 197 -27.90 -2.93 -22.60
C SER A 197 -28.48 -4.18 -21.92
N VAL A 198 -27.85 -4.62 -20.81
CA VAL A 198 -28.28 -5.84 -20.11
C VAL A 198 -27.85 -5.81 -18.64
N THR A 199 -28.68 -6.37 -17.78
CA THR A 199 -28.38 -6.60 -16.37
C THR A 199 -28.57 -8.08 -16.03
N ARG A 200 -27.62 -8.66 -15.28
CA ARG A 200 -27.75 -10.02 -14.71
C ARG A 200 -27.26 -10.04 -13.27
N THR A 201 -27.97 -10.79 -12.45
CA THR A 201 -27.61 -10.99 -11.03
C THR A 201 -27.30 -12.45 -10.78
N PHE A 202 -26.17 -12.67 -10.14
CA PHE A 202 -25.65 -13.99 -9.78
C PHE A 202 -25.59 -14.11 -8.25
N SER A 203 -25.85 -15.30 -7.71
CA SER A 203 -25.67 -15.57 -6.27
C SER A 203 -24.56 -16.58 -6.04
N VAL A 204 -23.74 -16.35 -5.00
CA VAL A 204 -22.63 -17.24 -4.63
C VAL A 204 -22.36 -17.20 -3.14
N ASP A 205 -22.11 -18.38 -2.55
CA ASP A 205 -21.69 -18.50 -1.15
C ASP A 205 -20.17 -18.37 -1.03
N ILE A 206 -19.70 -17.35 -0.30
CA ILE A 206 -18.27 -17.10 -0.11
C ILE A 206 -17.81 -17.68 1.23
N PRO A 207 -16.71 -18.45 1.25
CA PRO A 207 -16.16 -19.01 2.49
C PRO A 207 -15.76 -17.92 3.49
N LYS A 208 -15.78 -18.28 4.79
CA LYS A 208 -15.29 -17.38 5.86
C LYS A 208 -13.83 -16.99 5.66
N SER A 209 -13.45 -15.84 6.22
CA SER A 209 -12.07 -15.37 6.23
C SER A 209 -11.11 -16.45 6.72
N ARG A 210 -10.08 -16.77 5.93
CA ARG A 210 -9.03 -17.71 6.29
C ARG A 210 -8.12 -17.16 7.40
N ALA A 211 -7.81 -15.87 7.34
CA ALA A 211 -7.01 -15.18 8.34
C ALA A 211 -7.82 -14.87 9.62
N GLY A 212 -9.11 -15.20 9.64
CA GLY A 212 -10.00 -14.89 10.75
C GLY A 212 -10.15 -13.40 10.99
N ALA A 213 -10.14 -12.61 9.90
CA ALA A 213 -10.39 -11.19 9.95
C ALA A 213 -11.85 -10.92 10.33
N ALA A 214 -12.10 -9.79 10.99
CA ALA A 214 -13.46 -9.32 11.23
C ALA A 214 -14.15 -8.99 9.90
N GLY A 215 -15.35 -9.53 9.66
CA GLY A 215 -16.12 -9.23 8.45
C GLY A 215 -16.56 -7.77 8.38
N SER A 216 -16.75 -7.13 9.55
CA SER A 216 -16.97 -5.70 9.69
C SER A 216 -16.26 -5.19 10.94
N LEU A 217 -15.62 -4.04 10.83
CA LEU A 217 -14.98 -3.34 11.94
C LEU A 217 -16.02 -2.55 12.74
N LYS A 218 -15.80 -2.40 14.04
CA LYS A 218 -16.55 -1.44 14.84
C LYS A 218 -16.10 -0.04 14.45
N THR A 219 -17.02 0.77 13.93
CA THR A 219 -16.74 2.14 13.51
C THR A 219 -17.35 3.16 14.50
N VAL A 220 -16.72 4.34 14.58
CA VAL A 220 -17.24 5.49 15.33
C VAL A 220 -17.22 6.69 14.39
N LYS A 221 -18.39 7.29 14.14
CA LYS A 221 -18.49 8.51 13.34
C LYS A 221 -17.93 9.69 14.15
N GLY A 222 -17.07 10.47 13.52
CA GLY A 222 -16.51 11.67 14.11
C GLY A 222 -17.39 12.90 13.91
N ARG A 223 -16.81 14.08 14.17
CA ARG A 223 -17.49 15.38 14.09
C ARG A 223 -17.20 16.14 12.80
N SER A 224 -16.30 15.66 11.97
CA SER A 224 -15.99 16.30 10.68
C SER A 224 -17.20 16.20 9.72
N LYS A 225 -17.36 17.26 8.92
CA LYS A 225 -18.30 17.31 7.79
C LYS A 225 -17.60 17.00 6.45
N THR A 226 -16.28 16.82 6.46
CA THR A 226 -15.50 16.47 5.27
C THR A 226 -15.94 15.11 4.77
N THR A 227 -16.14 14.99 3.46
CA THR A 227 -16.47 13.72 2.82
C THR A 227 -15.30 12.77 2.94
N ILE A 228 -15.57 11.53 3.32
CA ILE A 228 -14.56 10.48 3.39
C ILE A 228 -14.02 10.22 1.98
N SER A 229 -12.71 10.08 1.84
CA SER A 229 -12.09 9.85 0.53
C SER A 229 -12.48 8.49 -0.05
N ASN A 230 -12.41 8.30 -1.37
CA ASN A 230 -12.64 7.01 -2.01
C ASN A 230 -11.51 6.02 -1.71
N GLY A 231 -11.75 4.74 -1.93
CA GLY A 231 -10.76 3.69 -1.84
C GLY A 231 -11.01 2.69 -0.72
N LEU A 232 -10.06 1.78 -0.58
CA LEU A 232 -10.05 0.76 0.47
C LEU A 232 -8.89 1.03 1.43
N TYR A 233 -9.14 0.77 2.72
CA TYR A 233 -8.09 0.78 3.72
C TYR A 233 -7.30 -0.53 3.64
N VAL A 234 -6.03 -0.43 3.31
CA VAL A 234 -5.08 -1.54 3.28
C VAL A 234 -4.47 -1.68 4.65
N VAL A 235 -4.83 -2.75 5.36
CA VAL A 235 -4.43 -2.98 6.74
C VAL A 235 -3.38 -4.07 6.81
N PHE A 236 -2.18 -3.71 7.23
CA PHE A 236 -1.09 -4.62 7.58
C PHE A 236 -1.14 -4.87 9.08
N GLN A 237 -1.59 -6.04 9.50
CA GLN A 237 -1.73 -6.35 10.92
C GLN A 237 -1.17 -7.73 11.28
N ASP A 238 -0.92 -7.93 12.57
CA ASP A 238 -0.49 -9.23 13.10
C ASP A 238 -1.45 -10.36 12.73
N GLY A 239 -0.87 -11.55 12.45
CA GLY A 239 -1.65 -12.73 12.14
C GLY A 239 -2.46 -13.23 13.33
N LYS A 240 -3.59 -13.88 13.04
CA LYS A 240 -4.45 -14.51 14.05
C LYS A 240 -3.98 -15.92 14.36
N GLU A 241 -3.96 -16.25 15.64
CA GLU A 241 -3.64 -17.61 16.10
C GLU A 241 -4.86 -18.52 16.03
N PHE A 242 -4.62 -19.72 15.53
CA PHE A 242 -5.59 -20.81 15.44
C PHE A 242 -5.02 -22.03 16.16
N THR A 243 -5.76 -22.54 17.11
CA THR A 243 -5.41 -23.73 17.87
C THR A 243 -6.13 -24.94 17.30
N THR A 244 -5.37 -25.95 16.87
CA THR A 244 -5.91 -27.23 16.41
C THR A 244 -5.32 -28.36 17.23
N THR A 245 -6.13 -29.35 17.57
CA THR A 245 -5.68 -30.55 18.27
C THR A 245 -5.51 -31.67 17.25
N LYS A 246 -4.26 -32.10 17.02
CA LYS A 246 -3.96 -33.26 16.16
C LYS A 246 -3.70 -34.49 17.02
N LYS A 247 -4.26 -35.64 16.63
CA LYS A 247 -3.85 -36.93 17.18
C LYS A 247 -2.54 -37.33 16.52
N VAL A 248 -1.46 -37.40 17.26
CA VAL A 248 -0.16 -37.85 16.77
C VAL A 248 0.12 -39.22 17.36
N VAL A 249 0.27 -40.20 16.49
CA VAL A 249 0.72 -41.55 16.89
C VAL A 249 2.24 -41.53 16.88
N SER A 250 2.86 -41.58 18.07
CA SER A 250 4.31 -41.59 18.21
C SER A 250 4.77 -42.75 19.07
N GLY A 251 5.81 -43.46 18.62
CA GLY A 251 6.51 -44.51 19.34
C GLY A 251 5.98 -45.93 19.08
N LYS A 252 6.81 -46.94 19.44
CA LYS A 252 6.55 -48.37 19.25
C LYS A 252 5.26 -48.89 19.91
N LYS A 253 4.63 -48.16 20.82
CA LYS A 253 3.40 -48.56 21.54
C LYS A 253 2.10 -47.99 20.97
N LYS A 254 2.07 -47.43 19.75
CA LYS A 254 0.87 -46.93 19.02
C LYS A 254 -0.15 -46.12 19.86
N LYS A 255 0.24 -45.54 20.98
CA LYS A 255 -0.70 -44.70 21.76
C LYS A 255 -0.82 -43.32 21.10
N ALA A 256 -2.02 -43.00 20.66
CA ALA A 256 -2.32 -41.66 20.12
C ALA A 256 -2.25 -40.61 21.24
N LYS A 257 -1.28 -39.69 21.13
CA LYS A 257 -1.23 -38.49 21.99
C LYS A 257 -1.89 -37.32 21.28
N LYS A 258 -2.75 -36.60 21.99
CA LYS A 258 -3.27 -35.31 21.50
C LYS A 258 -2.14 -34.29 21.54
N LYS A 259 -1.80 -33.70 20.40
CA LYS A 259 -0.83 -32.59 20.30
C LYS A 259 -1.58 -31.33 19.88
N THR A 260 -1.53 -30.31 20.70
CA THR A 260 -2.03 -28.98 20.35
C THR A 260 -1.04 -28.31 19.39
N VAL A 261 -1.53 -27.91 18.24
CA VAL A 261 -0.75 -27.17 17.24
C VAL A 261 -1.34 -25.77 17.10
N VAL A 262 -0.54 -24.76 17.40
CA VAL A 262 -0.91 -23.34 17.19
C VAL A 262 -0.35 -22.93 15.84
N THR A 263 -1.20 -22.44 14.96
CA THR A 263 -0.85 -21.88 13.66
C THR A 263 -1.26 -20.41 13.61
N LYS A 264 -0.36 -19.54 13.18
CA LYS A 264 -0.64 -18.12 12.98
C LYS A 264 -0.90 -17.87 11.49
N ARG A 265 -2.05 -17.29 11.15
CA ARG A 265 -2.42 -17.00 9.76
C ARG A 265 -2.38 -15.51 9.52
N TYR A 266 -1.74 -15.13 8.43
CA TYR A 266 -1.53 -13.75 8.02
C TYR A 266 -2.24 -13.44 6.71
N ALA A 267 -2.63 -12.18 6.55
CA ALA A 267 -3.14 -11.61 5.30
C ALA A 267 -2.99 -10.09 5.33
N ILE A 268 -2.91 -9.47 4.15
CA ILE A 268 -3.18 -8.06 3.96
C ILE A 268 -4.69 -7.93 3.80
N LEU A 269 -5.32 -7.04 4.56
CA LEU A 269 -6.78 -6.90 4.61
C LEU A 269 -7.22 -5.60 3.98
N LEU A 270 -8.28 -5.66 3.17
CA LEU A 270 -8.86 -4.49 2.51
C LEU A 270 -10.25 -4.22 3.10
N TYR A 271 -10.42 -3.05 3.74
CA TYR A 271 -11.71 -2.62 4.29
C TYR A 271 -12.24 -1.41 3.55
N ASP A 272 -13.56 -1.36 3.31
CA ASP A 272 -14.21 -0.19 2.73
C ASP A 272 -14.46 0.93 3.76
N ASN A 273 -15.02 2.04 3.29
CA ASN A 273 -15.37 3.20 4.12
C ASN A 273 -16.38 2.90 5.22
N SER A 274 -17.13 1.81 5.13
CA SER A 274 -18.06 1.34 6.17
C SER A 274 -17.40 0.36 7.14
N GLY A 275 -16.13 0.02 6.91
CA GLY A 275 -15.39 -0.95 7.71
C GLY A 275 -15.70 -2.40 7.34
N VAL A 276 -16.31 -2.67 6.19
CA VAL A 276 -16.58 -4.04 5.72
C VAL A 276 -15.35 -4.60 5.01
N LEU A 277 -15.00 -5.87 5.32
CA LEU A 277 -13.90 -6.58 4.68
C LEU A 277 -14.23 -6.89 3.21
N ARG A 278 -13.53 -6.27 2.29
CA ARG A 278 -13.72 -6.39 0.83
C ARG A 278 -12.58 -7.13 0.12
N GLY A 279 -11.49 -7.42 0.81
CA GLY A 279 -10.37 -8.19 0.28
C GLY A 279 -9.54 -8.84 1.37
N GLU A 280 -9.07 -10.06 1.09
CA GLU A 280 -8.14 -10.81 1.93
C GLU A 280 -7.05 -11.41 1.04
N ILE A 281 -5.84 -10.86 1.14
CA ILE A 281 -4.64 -11.29 0.41
C ILE A 281 -3.80 -12.17 1.34
N PRO A 282 -3.82 -13.51 1.20
CA PRO A 282 -3.09 -14.41 2.09
C PRO A 282 -1.59 -14.22 1.97
N THR A 283 -0.84 -14.24 3.08
CA THR A 283 0.62 -14.16 3.10
C THR A 283 1.23 -15.27 3.96
N ASP A 284 2.49 -15.64 3.68
CA ASP A 284 3.17 -16.77 4.34
C ASP A 284 3.95 -16.31 5.57
N GLY A 285 3.33 -16.44 6.74
CA GLY A 285 3.98 -16.18 8.04
C GLY A 285 4.36 -14.72 8.31
N TYR A 286 3.90 -13.77 7.47
CA TYR A 286 4.33 -12.38 7.50
C TYR A 286 3.18 -11.44 7.11
N CYS A 287 3.06 -10.29 7.79
CA CYS A 287 1.98 -9.35 7.48
C CYS A 287 2.32 -8.34 6.37
N GLY A 288 3.54 -8.37 5.84
CA GLY A 288 4.03 -7.32 4.94
C GLY A 288 4.34 -6.01 5.66
N ARG A 289 4.73 -4.99 4.90
CA ARG A 289 5.05 -3.65 5.43
C ARG A 289 4.35 -2.55 4.66
N ASN A 290 4.32 -2.66 3.35
CA ASN A 290 3.62 -1.78 2.41
C ASN A 290 3.32 -2.56 1.14
N LEU A 291 2.65 -1.90 0.21
CA LEU A 291 2.45 -2.36 -1.17
C LEU A 291 2.65 -1.17 -2.11
N GLU A 292 3.09 -1.48 -3.31
CA GLU A 292 3.40 -0.50 -4.36
C GLU A 292 2.75 -0.93 -5.68
N GLN A 293 2.25 0.03 -6.43
CA GLN A 293 1.91 -0.20 -7.83
C GLN A 293 3.19 -0.05 -8.65
N ILE A 294 3.51 -1.06 -9.44
CA ILE A 294 4.65 -1.07 -10.36
C ILE A 294 4.12 -1.45 -11.74
N TYR A 295 4.15 -0.48 -12.65
CA TYR A 295 3.47 -0.56 -13.95
C TYR A 295 1.98 -0.90 -13.76
N ASP A 296 1.51 -1.96 -14.39
CA ASP A 296 0.15 -2.50 -14.32
C ASP A 296 0.00 -3.65 -13.29
N THR A 297 0.93 -3.77 -12.36
CA THR A 297 0.93 -4.79 -11.32
C THR A 297 0.98 -4.19 -9.91
N LEU A 298 0.52 -4.96 -8.95
CA LEU A 298 0.64 -4.68 -7.53
C LEU A 298 1.78 -5.52 -6.95
N MET A 299 2.78 -4.88 -6.33
CA MET A 299 3.85 -5.56 -5.61
C MET A 299 3.65 -5.47 -4.11
N TYR A 300 3.86 -6.61 -3.43
CA TYR A 300 3.83 -6.71 -1.96
C TYR A 300 4.66 -7.92 -1.48
N ALA A 301 4.97 -7.96 -0.19
CA ALA A 301 5.64 -9.12 0.39
C ALA A 301 4.66 -10.28 0.58
N SER A 302 4.84 -11.35 -0.17
CA SER A 302 4.13 -12.61 0.00
C SER A 302 4.62 -13.42 1.21
N SER A 303 5.90 -13.24 1.58
CA SER A 303 6.54 -13.72 2.80
C SER A 303 7.59 -12.72 3.29
N GLU A 304 8.22 -12.95 4.44
CA GLU A 304 9.32 -12.09 4.88
C GLU A 304 10.57 -12.17 3.98
N THR A 305 10.63 -13.14 3.08
CA THR A 305 11.78 -13.40 2.21
C THR A 305 11.50 -13.29 0.73
N GLU A 306 10.29 -12.87 0.36
CA GLU A 306 9.85 -12.81 -1.04
C GLU A 306 8.92 -11.61 -1.28
N LEU A 307 9.13 -10.91 -2.38
CA LEU A 307 8.20 -9.94 -2.95
C LEU A 307 7.52 -10.54 -4.18
N SER A 308 6.23 -10.31 -4.35
CA SER A 308 5.47 -10.85 -5.48
C SER A 308 4.76 -9.74 -6.25
N GLN A 309 4.77 -9.83 -7.58
CA GLN A 309 3.99 -9.00 -8.49
C GLN A 309 2.73 -9.73 -8.93
N VAL A 310 1.60 -9.04 -8.84
CA VAL A 310 0.27 -9.59 -9.14
C VAL A 310 -0.45 -8.63 -10.08
N ASN A 311 -1.05 -9.14 -11.16
CA ASN A 311 -1.81 -8.33 -12.11
C ASN A 311 -3.26 -8.09 -11.66
N ALA A 312 -4.05 -7.37 -12.47
CA ALA A 312 -5.45 -7.03 -12.18
C ALA A 312 -6.38 -8.22 -11.97
N LEU A 313 -6.06 -9.37 -12.52
CA LEU A 313 -6.83 -10.61 -12.33
C LEU A 313 -6.44 -11.37 -11.06
N GLY A 314 -5.45 -10.88 -10.31
CA GLY A 314 -4.89 -11.58 -9.16
C GLY A 314 -3.86 -12.64 -9.54
N GLN A 315 -3.46 -12.73 -10.81
CA GLN A 315 -2.44 -13.65 -11.30
C GLN A 315 -1.06 -13.22 -10.80
N VAL A 316 -0.30 -14.15 -10.23
CA VAL A 316 1.10 -13.92 -9.88
C VAL A 316 1.95 -13.96 -11.15
N ILE A 317 2.48 -12.80 -11.52
CA ILE A 317 3.35 -12.66 -12.69
C ILE A 317 4.77 -13.12 -12.35
N GLN A 318 5.28 -12.66 -11.20
CA GLN A 318 6.62 -12.98 -10.73
C GLN A 318 6.69 -12.97 -9.21
N THR A 319 7.56 -13.81 -8.65
CA THR A 319 7.94 -13.80 -7.25
C THR A 319 9.46 -13.72 -7.15
N PHE A 320 9.95 -12.75 -6.39
CA PHE A 320 11.36 -12.44 -6.24
C PHE A 320 11.84 -12.83 -4.85
N PRO A 321 12.72 -13.84 -4.72
CA PRO A 321 13.36 -14.15 -3.45
C PRO A 321 14.40 -13.09 -3.08
N LEU A 322 14.43 -12.68 -1.82
CA LEU A 322 15.38 -11.69 -1.32
C LEU A 322 16.76 -12.32 -0.99
N ASN A 323 17.14 -13.40 -1.58
CA ASN A 323 18.45 -14.08 -1.60
C ASN A 323 19.42 -13.72 -0.46
N GLY A 324 19.28 -14.36 0.70
CA GLY A 324 20.12 -14.07 1.88
C GLY A 324 19.60 -12.98 2.81
N TYR A 325 18.46 -12.36 2.50
CA TYR A 325 17.84 -11.30 3.29
C TYR A 325 16.39 -11.60 3.65
N ARG A 326 15.90 -10.86 4.65
CA ARG A 326 14.49 -10.79 5.05
C ARG A 326 14.07 -9.34 5.06
N GLN A 327 12.88 -9.05 4.55
CA GLN A 327 12.29 -7.71 4.68
C GLN A 327 12.11 -7.36 6.17
N ALA A 328 12.53 -6.17 6.55
CA ALA A 328 12.51 -5.72 7.93
C ALA A 328 11.83 -4.36 8.14
N GLY A 329 11.68 -3.59 7.07
CA GLY A 329 10.97 -2.31 6.99
C GLY A 329 10.24 -2.22 5.67
N GLU A 330 9.92 -1.01 5.24
CA GLU A 330 9.28 -0.75 3.95
C GLU A 330 10.21 -1.06 2.77
N PHE A 331 9.63 -1.13 1.58
CA PHE A 331 10.34 -1.08 0.31
C PHE A 331 9.81 0.07 -0.54
N THR A 332 10.56 0.48 -1.55
CA THR A 332 10.17 1.53 -2.49
C THR A 332 10.67 1.21 -3.89
N TYR A 333 9.92 1.65 -4.90
CA TYR A 333 10.25 1.52 -6.31
C TYR A 333 10.87 2.83 -6.83
N ASP A 334 11.90 2.75 -7.66
CA ASP A 334 12.62 3.92 -8.17
C ASP A 334 12.07 4.49 -9.48
N GLY A 335 11.07 3.85 -10.07
CA GLY A 335 10.55 4.22 -11.39
C GLY A 335 11.37 3.67 -12.58
N TYR A 336 12.50 2.99 -12.33
CA TYR A 336 13.45 2.56 -13.35
C TYR A 336 13.73 1.05 -13.34
N GLY A 337 12.89 0.26 -12.68
CA GLY A 337 13.02 -1.20 -12.64
C GLY A 337 13.74 -1.74 -11.40
N ASN A 338 14.03 -0.92 -10.39
CA ASN A 338 14.66 -1.38 -9.16
C ASN A 338 13.76 -1.14 -7.95
N VAL A 339 13.74 -2.08 -7.04
CA VAL A 339 13.05 -2.01 -5.75
C VAL A 339 14.07 -2.03 -4.63
N TYR A 340 14.05 -1.01 -3.78
CA TYR A 340 14.91 -0.92 -2.61
C TYR A 340 14.17 -1.37 -1.37
N VAL A 341 14.74 -2.34 -0.65
CA VAL A 341 14.09 -3.01 0.48
C VAL A 341 14.93 -2.81 1.74
N ILE A 342 14.29 -2.32 2.82
CA ILE A 342 14.91 -2.37 4.14
C ILE A 342 14.94 -3.82 4.62
N ALA A 343 16.14 -4.31 4.93
CA ALA A 343 16.37 -5.72 5.15
C ALA A 343 17.21 -6.03 6.40
N THR A 344 17.10 -7.27 6.84
CA THR A 344 18.00 -7.92 7.78
C THR A 344 18.63 -9.11 7.06
N ALA A 345 19.94 -9.26 7.11
CA ALA A 345 20.61 -10.43 6.56
C ALA A 345 20.22 -11.72 7.33
N LYS A 346 20.18 -12.87 6.65
CA LYS A 346 19.77 -14.15 7.26
C LYS A 346 20.84 -14.79 8.16
N GLU A 347 22.03 -14.21 8.20
CA GLU A 347 23.11 -14.69 9.04
C GLU A 347 22.75 -14.70 10.54
N LYS A 348 23.23 -15.71 11.28
CA LYS A 348 22.87 -15.94 12.69
C LYS A 348 23.15 -14.74 13.62
N LYS A 349 24.11 -13.88 13.28
CA LYS A 349 24.53 -12.72 14.09
C LYS A 349 24.31 -11.38 13.35
N ALA A 350 23.49 -11.37 12.31
CA ALA A 350 23.21 -10.15 11.55
C ALA A 350 22.58 -9.07 12.44
N THR A 351 22.96 -7.82 12.19
CA THR A 351 22.32 -6.65 12.80
C THR A 351 20.92 -6.48 12.21
N PRO A 352 19.87 -6.46 13.03
CA PRO A 352 18.52 -6.28 12.54
C PRO A 352 18.31 -4.89 11.91
N LYS A 353 17.50 -4.81 10.85
CA LYS A 353 17.04 -3.55 10.24
C LYS A 353 18.16 -2.58 9.89
N SER A 354 19.30 -3.08 9.42
CA SER A 354 20.48 -2.26 9.18
C SER A 354 20.96 -2.24 7.73
N LYS A 355 20.28 -2.94 6.82
CA LYS A 355 20.66 -3.04 5.41
C LYS A 355 19.58 -2.46 4.51
N VAL A 356 20.00 -1.93 3.35
CA VAL A 356 19.14 -1.68 2.21
C VAL A 356 19.67 -2.52 1.06
N VAL A 357 18.80 -3.35 0.48
CA VAL A 357 19.11 -4.14 -0.70
C VAL A 357 18.31 -3.64 -1.89
N GLU A 358 18.92 -3.66 -3.06
CA GLU A 358 18.28 -3.45 -4.35
C GLU A 358 17.87 -4.79 -4.92
N LEU A 359 16.64 -4.89 -5.33
CA LEU A 359 16.12 -5.96 -6.16
C LEU A 359 15.88 -5.41 -7.56
N LYS A 360 16.58 -5.93 -8.56
CA LYS A 360 16.32 -5.64 -9.97
C LYS A 360 15.15 -6.47 -10.47
N LEU A 361 14.15 -5.83 -11.04
CA LEU A 361 12.95 -6.53 -11.54
C LEU A 361 13.20 -7.27 -12.85
N GLU A 362 14.22 -6.88 -13.61
CA GLU A 362 14.58 -7.50 -14.89
C GLU A 362 15.02 -8.96 -14.72
N ASP A 363 15.89 -9.22 -13.75
CA ASP A 363 16.56 -10.52 -13.57
C ASP A 363 16.44 -11.13 -12.16
N GLY A 364 15.81 -10.41 -11.22
CA GLY A 364 15.67 -10.84 -9.82
C GLY A 364 16.96 -10.75 -9.02
N THR A 365 18.01 -10.10 -9.53
CA THR A 365 19.28 -9.92 -8.81
C THR A 365 19.08 -9.07 -7.55
N VAL A 366 19.60 -9.54 -6.42
CA VAL A 366 19.57 -8.82 -5.14
C VAL A 366 20.97 -8.39 -4.74
N THR A 367 21.19 -7.09 -4.58
CA THR A 367 22.48 -6.48 -4.23
C THR A 367 22.35 -5.58 -3.00
N GLN A 368 23.24 -5.74 -2.02
CA GLN A 368 23.30 -4.79 -0.89
C GLN A 368 23.83 -3.44 -1.36
N LYS A 369 23.06 -2.37 -1.13
CA LYS A 369 23.44 -0.98 -1.49
C LYS A 369 23.88 -0.17 -0.28
N VAL A 370 23.20 -0.33 0.86
CA VAL A 370 23.55 0.39 2.09
C VAL A 370 23.72 -0.60 3.24
N ASP A 371 24.85 -0.45 3.93
CA ASP A 371 25.15 -1.11 5.19
C ASP A 371 25.34 -0.05 6.28
N MET A 372 24.35 0.10 7.15
CA MET A 372 24.41 1.08 8.24
C MET A 372 25.50 0.78 9.26
N ASP A 373 25.85 -0.50 9.46
CA ASP A 373 26.94 -0.90 10.37
C ASP A 373 28.29 -0.35 9.88
N THR A 374 28.46 -0.25 8.56
CA THR A 374 29.64 0.34 7.91
C THR A 374 29.52 1.85 7.78
N LEU A 375 28.36 2.35 7.31
CA LEU A 375 28.13 3.77 7.04
C LEU A 375 28.22 4.63 8.31
N LEU A 376 27.70 4.12 9.44
CA LEU A 376 27.73 4.77 10.76
C LEU A 376 28.62 3.99 11.74
N LYS A 377 29.79 3.53 11.30
CA LYS A 377 30.70 2.63 12.03
C LYS A 377 31.00 3.05 13.48
N SER A 378 31.20 4.33 13.72
CA SER A 378 31.49 4.85 15.06
C SER A 378 30.29 4.75 16.00
N VAL A 379 29.08 5.01 15.50
CA VAL A 379 27.82 4.88 16.26
C VAL A 379 27.53 3.41 16.54
N TYR A 380 27.66 2.55 15.53
CA TYR A 380 27.51 1.10 15.65
C TYR A 380 28.40 0.49 16.74
N ARG A 381 29.72 0.80 16.69
CA ARG A 381 30.68 0.31 17.68
C ARG A 381 30.27 0.67 19.12
N LYS A 382 29.80 1.91 19.33
CA LYS A 382 29.33 2.36 20.65
C LYS A 382 28.08 1.60 21.07
N ALA A 383 27.10 1.41 20.18
CA ALA A 383 25.87 0.68 20.44
C ALA A 383 26.13 -0.78 20.85
N VAL A 384 26.99 -1.48 20.09
CA VAL A 384 27.39 -2.87 20.40
C VAL A 384 28.11 -2.95 21.75
N LYS A 385 29.04 -2.03 22.03
CA LYS A 385 29.74 -1.98 23.33
C LYS A 385 28.77 -1.79 24.49
N SER A 386 27.80 -0.90 24.34
CA SER A 386 26.81 -0.59 25.39
C SER A 386 25.84 -1.74 25.62
N SER A 387 25.41 -2.44 24.57
CA SER A 387 24.43 -3.53 24.67
C SER A 387 25.04 -4.87 25.10
N LYS A 388 26.37 -5.02 25.04
CA LYS A 388 27.10 -6.30 25.20
C LYS A 388 26.63 -7.41 24.22
N LYS A 389 25.90 -7.08 23.15
CA LYS A 389 25.37 -8.00 22.13
C LYS A 389 25.81 -7.54 20.75
N LYS A 390 26.21 -8.48 19.88
CA LYS A 390 26.63 -8.18 18.50
C LYS A 390 25.45 -7.93 17.54
N ASN A 391 24.27 -8.49 17.83
CA ASN A 391 23.07 -8.41 17.01
C ASN A 391 21.99 -7.48 17.59
N VAL A 392 22.40 -6.36 18.13
CA VAL A 392 21.47 -5.35 18.67
C VAL A 392 20.79 -4.59 17.53
N ASP A 393 19.49 -4.38 17.64
CA ASP A 393 18.76 -3.45 16.76
C ASP A 393 19.08 -2.02 17.18
N TRP A 394 20.20 -1.48 16.69
CA TRP A 394 20.74 -0.19 17.10
C TRP A 394 20.30 0.97 16.22
N VAL A 395 19.97 0.69 14.94
CA VAL A 395 19.58 1.71 13.95
C VAL A 395 18.09 1.71 13.69
N GLY A 396 17.48 0.53 13.58
CA GLY A 396 16.03 0.35 13.41
C GLY A 396 15.47 1.03 12.18
N LEU A 397 16.03 0.77 10.99
CA LEU A 397 15.46 1.27 9.73
C LEU A 397 14.02 0.81 9.60
N ASN A 398 13.10 1.71 9.25
CA ASN A 398 11.66 1.41 9.14
C ASN A 398 10.98 1.97 7.89
N SER A 399 11.39 3.12 7.37
CA SER A 399 10.90 3.64 6.09
C SER A 399 12.03 4.14 5.20
N ILE A 400 11.78 4.12 3.89
CA ILE A 400 12.72 4.43 2.83
C ILE A 400 12.01 5.18 1.71
N GLN A 401 12.64 6.22 1.18
CA GLN A 401 12.18 6.96 0.01
C GLN A 401 13.34 7.10 -0.97
N VAL A 402 13.10 6.80 -2.24
CA VAL A 402 14.06 7.13 -3.31
C VAL A 402 13.99 8.62 -3.60
N VAL A 403 15.16 9.26 -3.71
CA VAL A 403 15.31 10.67 -3.99
C VAL A 403 16.18 10.83 -5.25
N GLY A 404 15.55 10.97 -6.41
CA GLY A 404 16.28 10.97 -7.68
C GLY A 404 16.91 9.60 -8.00
N THR A 405 17.88 9.58 -8.91
CA THR A 405 18.43 8.34 -9.49
C THR A 405 19.50 7.65 -8.65
N ASN A 406 20.08 8.34 -7.68
CA ASN A 406 21.26 7.82 -6.94
C ASN A 406 21.25 8.21 -5.46
N GLN A 407 20.09 8.54 -4.92
CA GLN A 407 19.92 9.01 -3.55
C GLN A 407 18.70 8.37 -2.89
N MET A 408 18.74 8.25 -1.55
CA MET A 408 17.60 7.82 -0.76
C MET A 408 17.56 8.53 0.60
N LEU A 409 16.35 8.69 1.12
CA LEU A 409 16.10 9.14 2.47
C LEU A 409 15.72 7.93 3.33
N LEU A 410 16.44 7.73 4.41
CA LEU A 410 16.24 6.61 5.35
C LEU A 410 15.75 7.12 6.70
N SER A 411 14.78 6.45 7.27
CA SER A 411 14.34 6.67 8.66
C SER A 411 15.00 5.67 9.58
N ALA A 412 15.86 6.15 10.46
CA ALA A 412 16.57 5.39 11.50
C ALA A 412 15.91 5.61 12.86
N LYS A 413 14.84 4.85 13.15
CA LYS A 413 13.98 5.03 14.33
C LYS A 413 14.75 5.03 15.65
N LYS A 414 15.66 4.07 15.84
CA LYS A 414 16.43 3.90 17.08
C LYS A 414 17.44 5.02 17.31
N LEU A 415 17.82 5.72 16.26
CA LEU A 415 18.66 6.91 16.31
C LEU A 415 17.84 8.21 16.28
N SER A 416 16.52 8.12 16.16
CA SER A 416 15.65 9.30 15.99
C SER A 416 16.15 10.23 14.88
N SER A 417 16.58 9.65 13.75
CA SER A 417 17.28 10.36 12.70
C SER A 417 16.70 10.06 11.32
N LEU A 418 16.58 11.10 10.49
CA LEU A 418 16.42 10.97 9.07
C LEU A 418 17.78 11.13 8.42
N ILE A 419 18.16 10.24 7.52
CA ILE A 419 19.49 10.20 6.93
C ILE A 419 19.35 10.15 5.42
N LYS A 420 19.78 11.22 4.73
CA LYS A 420 19.91 11.22 3.28
C LYS A 420 21.25 10.61 2.88
N VAL A 421 21.17 9.62 2.00
CA VAL A 421 22.32 8.87 1.51
C VAL A 421 22.39 9.02 0.01
N SER A 422 23.55 9.38 -0.51
CA SER A 422 23.86 9.44 -1.94
C SER A 422 24.85 8.36 -2.36
N ASN A 423 25.08 8.29 -3.66
CA ASN A 423 26.04 7.39 -4.27
C ASN A 423 25.68 5.91 -4.04
N ILE A 424 24.38 5.60 -3.98
CA ILE A 424 23.86 4.26 -3.75
C ILE A 424 24.14 3.29 -4.90
N GLY A 425 24.45 3.79 -6.09
CA GLY A 425 24.90 3.01 -7.24
C GLY A 425 26.34 2.49 -7.12
N SER A 426 27.14 3.01 -6.17
CA SER A 426 28.53 2.62 -5.96
C SER A 426 28.72 1.76 -4.71
N LEU A 427 29.95 1.24 -4.56
CA LEU A 427 30.35 0.47 -3.37
C LEU A 427 30.55 1.34 -2.11
N LEU A 428 30.53 2.68 -2.25
CA LEU A 428 30.81 3.63 -1.18
C LEU A 428 29.71 4.69 -1.06
N PRO A 429 28.53 4.33 -0.56
CA PRO A 429 27.47 5.30 -0.28
C PRO A 429 27.95 6.36 0.72
N LYS A 430 27.44 7.58 0.60
CA LYS A 430 27.81 8.73 1.42
C LYS A 430 26.59 9.32 2.11
N ILE A 431 26.78 9.83 3.33
CA ILE A 431 25.77 10.62 4.02
C ILE A 431 25.85 12.06 3.50
N ASP A 432 24.75 12.55 2.95
CA ASP A 432 24.62 13.94 2.54
C ASP A 432 24.26 14.81 3.73
N TYR A 433 23.16 14.46 4.41
CA TYR A 433 22.76 15.14 5.64
C TYR A 433 22.03 14.20 6.62
N ILE A 434 21.87 14.71 7.84
CA ILE A 434 21.11 14.08 8.93
C ILE A 434 20.16 15.13 9.53
N ILE A 435 18.89 14.77 9.74
CA ILE A 435 17.94 15.53 10.57
C ILE A 435 17.77 14.77 11.89
N ALA A 436 18.23 15.34 12.98
CA ALA A 436 18.18 14.75 14.32
C ALA A 436 18.48 15.81 15.38
N ASP A 437 18.25 15.48 16.67
CA ASP A 437 18.80 16.29 17.76
C ASP A 437 20.34 16.30 17.67
N GLU A 438 20.93 17.48 17.55
CA GLU A 438 22.38 17.68 17.40
C GLU A 438 23.17 17.00 18.54
N LYS A 439 22.59 16.94 19.75
CA LYS A 439 23.21 16.32 20.93
C LYS A 439 23.54 14.85 20.71
N LEU A 440 22.76 14.14 19.88
CA LEU A 440 22.98 12.72 19.55
C LEU A 440 24.29 12.51 18.78
N TYR A 441 24.66 13.46 17.92
CA TYR A 441 25.80 13.35 17.03
C TYR A 441 27.04 14.16 17.49
N LYS A 442 26.91 15.02 18.52
CA LYS A 442 28.03 15.80 19.09
C LYS A 442 29.30 14.97 19.38
N PRO A 443 29.21 13.70 19.88
CA PRO A 443 30.40 12.86 20.08
C PRO A 443 31.10 12.39 18.80
N TYR A 444 30.48 12.55 17.63
CA TYR A 444 30.95 12.02 16.35
C TYR A 444 31.27 13.17 15.37
N LYS A 445 32.47 13.78 15.50
CA LYS A 445 32.85 15.02 14.81
C LYS A 445 32.52 15.05 13.31
N SER A 446 32.74 13.95 12.57
CA SER A 446 32.45 13.89 11.13
C SER A 446 30.96 13.87 10.82
N LEU A 447 30.17 13.19 11.64
CA LEU A 447 28.70 13.09 11.48
C LEU A 447 28.01 14.36 11.99
N ALA A 448 28.51 14.98 13.05
CA ALA A 448 27.98 16.24 13.57
C ALA A 448 27.97 17.36 12.52
N LYS A 449 28.95 17.36 11.61
CA LYS A 449 28.99 18.31 10.47
C LYS A 449 27.92 18.06 9.41
N LYS A 450 27.27 16.90 9.44
CA LYS A 450 26.20 16.49 8.52
C LYS A 450 24.80 16.72 9.08
N VAL A 451 24.69 17.06 10.38
CA VAL A 451 23.40 17.37 10.98
C VAL A 451 22.96 18.76 10.53
N LEU A 452 21.77 18.82 9.89
CA LEU A 452 21.16 20.07 9.48
C LEU A 452 20.80 20.91 10.71
N LYS A 453 20.96 22.22 10.58
CA LYS A 453 20.56 23.16 11.63
C LYS A 453 19.07 23.48 11.52
N LYS A 454 18.40 23.57 12.65
CA LYS A 454 17.02 24.07 12.69
C LYS A 454 17.04 25.58 12.40
N SER A 455 16.28 26.02 11.38
CA SER A 455 16.07 27.44 11.12
C SER A 455 14.93 27.98 11.98
N ALA A 456 15.00 29.28 12.32
CA ALA A 456 13.98 29.95 13.12
C ALA A 456 12.76 30.40 12.32
N GLY A 457 12.64 30.00 11.05
CA GLY A 457 11.55 30.36 10.15
C GLY A 457 11.38 31.91 9.99
N GLU A 458 11.83 32.46 8.88
CA GLU A 458 11.25 33.73 8.40
C GLU A 458 9.93 33.37 7.70
N GLU A 459 8.87 34.16 7.93
CA GLU A 459 7.63 34.05 7.18
C GLU A 459 7.91 34.27 5.69
N ALA A 460 8.17 33.19 4.97
CA ALA A 460 8.32 33.25 3.52
C ALA A 460 6.92 33.45 2.91
N ALA A 461 6.80 34.43 2.01
CA ALA A 461 5.61 34.68 1.24
C ALA A 461 5.07 33.40 0.61
N ASP A 462 3.80 33.11 0.85
CA ASP A 462 3.10 31.91 0.46
C ASP A 462 3.12 31.71 -1.07
N GLU A 463 3.86 30.70 -1.54
CA GLU A 463 3.41 30.03 -2.75
C GLU A 463 2.21 29.12 -2.36
N PRO A 464 1.16 29.04 -3.18
CA PRO A 464 -0.02 28.25 -2.84
C PRO A 464 0.34 26.77 -2.77
N GLU A 465 0.56 26.26 -1.57
CA GLU A 465 0.73 24.84 -1.32
C GLU A 465 -0.62 24.11 -1.46
N GLU A 466 -0.62 22.98 -2.12
CA GLU A 466 -1.78 22.10 -2.30
C GLU A 466 -2.30 21.47 -0.99
N THR A 467 -1.73 21.83 0.16
CA THR A 467 -2.19 21.38 1.48
C THR A 467 -2.50 22.60 2.34
N PRO A 468 -3.72 22.71 2.92
CA PRO A 468 -4.06 23.79 3.84
C PRO A 468 -3.14 23.81 5.05
N ALA A 469 -2.72 25.00 5.46
CA ALA A 469 -2.03 25.17 6.73
C ALA A 469 -2.95 24.70 7.87
N VAL A 470 -2.41 23.83 8.74
CA VAL A 470 -3.14 23.33 9.91
C VAL A 470 -3.18 24.46 10.95
N ASN A 471 -4.32 25.16 11.05
CA ASN A 471 -4.54 26.13 12.11
C ASN A 471 -4.81 25.41 13.43
N ASN A 472 -3.84 25.44 14.33
CA ASN A 472 -3.87 24.90 15.71
C ASN A 472 -4.84 25.66 16.66
N ILE A 473 -6.05 26.02 16.24
CA ILE A 473 -6.87 26.99 17.00
C ILE A 473 -7.67 26.36 18.16
N LEU A 474 -7.78 25.04 18.31
CA LEU A 474 -8.76 24.47 19.24
C LEU A 474 -8.29 23.36 20.20
N ARG A 475 -7.03 22.98 20.24
CA ARG A 475 -6.52 22.10 21.30
C ARG A 475 -5.74 22.92 22.31
N LYS A 476 -6.14 22.86 23.59
CA LYS A 476 -5.28 23.31 24.69
C LYS A 476 -3.96 22.55 24.57
N GLU A 477 -2.88 23.27 24.27
CA GLU A 477 -1.53 22.72 24.21
C GLU A 477 -1.23 21.96 25.50
N LYS A 478 -1.23 20.64 25.41
CA LYS A 478 -0.55 19.83 26.42
C LYS A 478 0.94 19.97 26.13
N LYS A 479 1.71 20.36 27.11
CA LYS A 479 3.16 20.56 27.15
C LYS A 479 3.88 20.46 25.80
N PRO A 480 4.55 21.52 25.34
CA PRO A 480 5.24 21.53 24.05
C PRO A 480 6.19 20.33 23.95
N ASP A 481 6.33 19.78 22.74
CA ASP A 481 7.33 18.76 22.44
C ASP A 481 8.71 19.32 22.87
N PRO A 482 9.41 18.70 23.83
CA PRO A 482 10.66 19.22 24.34
C PRO A 482 11.83 19.10 23.35
N PHE A 483 11.58 18.48 22.16
CA PHE A 483 12.61 18.17 21.18
C PHE A 483 12.59 19.11 19.98
N GLU A 484 13.77 19.47 19.50
CA GLU A 484 13.97 20.26 18.30
C GLU A 484 13.86 19.42 17.02
N ALA A 485 13.84 18.09 17.13
CA ALA A 485 13.70 17.13 16.06
C ALA A 485 12.74 16.00 16.48
N GLN A 486 12.47 15.08 15.58
CA GLN A 486 11.63 13.92 15.82
C GLN A 486 12.28 12.90 16.77
N PHE A 487 11.43 12.11 17.47
CA PHE A 487 11.85 10.99 18.31
C PHE A 487 11.03 9.73 17.99
N GLY A 488 11.73 8.67 17.60
CA GLY A 488 11.13 7.38 17.26
C GLY A 488 10.19 7.45 16.05
N GLN A 489 10.58 8.20 15.03
CA GLN A 489 9.76 8.46 13.85
C GLN A 489 9.46 7.23 13.02
N GLU A 490 8.33 7.30 12.29
CA GLU A 490 7.78 6.27 11.42
C GLU A 490 7.25 6.89 10.13
N ALA A 491 7.09 6.08 9.06
CA ALA A 491 6.37 6.42 7.84
C ALA A 491 6.78 7.75 7.22
N VAL A 492 8.06 7.87 6.93
CA VAL A 492 8.62 9.08 6.33
C VAL A 492 8.25 9.14 4.85
N THR A 493 7.79 10.30 4.39
CA THR A 493 7.57 10.61 2.97
C THR A 493 8.42 11.79 2.54
N TYR A 494 8.85 11.80 1.28
CA TYR A 494 9.66 12.84 0.67
C TYR A 494 8.96 13.40 -0.55
N LYS A 495 8.91 14.74 -0.67
CA LYS A 495 8.39 15.42 -1.86
C LYS A 495 9.37 16.55 -2.24
N GLN A 496 9.94 16.45 -3.42
CA GLN A 496 10.78 17.51 -3.99
C GLN A 496 9.93 18.77 -4.22
N ARG A 497 10.48 19.94 -3.92
CA ARG A 497 9.85 21.23 -4.27
C ARG A 497 10.31 21.72 -5.64
N SER A 498 9.61 22.72 -6.17
CA SER A 498 10.01 23.43 -7.40
C SER A 498 11.32 24.21 -7.23
N THR A 499 11.58 24.72 -6.02
CA THR A 499 12.84 25.35 -5.67
C THR A 499 13.93 24.31 -5.54
N GLU A 500 15.01 24.47 -6.31
CA GLU A 500 16.17 23.57 -6.29
C GLU A 500 16.81 23.51 -4.89
N GLY A 501 17.18 22.31 -4.48
CA GLY A 501 17.74 22.06 -3.14
C GLY A 501 16.71 22.04 -2.01
N GLN A 502 15.42 22.31 -2.28
CA GLN A 502 14.38 22.27 -1.27
C GLN A 502 13.46 21.04 -1.39
N SER A 503 13.03 20.54 -0.25
CA SER A 503 12.09 19.42 -0.16
C SER A 503 11.17 19.52 1.06
N ASN A 504 9.99 18.90 0.96
CA ASN A 504 9.11 18.64 2.08
C ASN A 504 9.31 17.19 2.55
N ILE A 505 9.48 17.01 3.85
CA ILE A 505 9.56 15.69 4.48
C ILE A 505 8.45 15.60 5.53
N SER A 506 7.54 14.64 5.36
CA SER A 506 6.48 14.38 6.35
C SER A 506 6.74 13.07 7.08
N LEU A 507 6.30 12.98 8.34
CA LEU A 507 6.52 11.80 9.17
C LEU A 507 5.53 11.71 10.32
N LEU A 508 5.40 10.52 10.87
CA LEU A 508 4.82 10.30 12.20
C LEU A 508 5.96 10.36 13.24
N ASN A 509 5.94 11.36 14.11
CA ASN A 509 6.80 11.42 15.30
C ASN A 509 6.11 10.67 16.43
N SER A 510 6.60 9.48 16.80
CA SER A 510 6.02 8.73 17.92
C SER A 510 6.33 9.37 19.29
N ASN A 511 7.18 10.39 19.32
CA ASN A 511 7.59 11.13 20.51
C ASN A 511 7.97 10.19 21.66
N SER A 512 8.71 9.12 21.32
CA SER A 512 9.15 8.11 22.28
C SER A 512 10.43 7.41 21.81
N GLY A 513 11.28 7.02 22.75
CA GLY A 513 12.54 6.32 22.46
C GLY A 513 13.78 7.12 22.91
N ASN A 514 14.98 6.52 22.81
CA ASN A 514 16.26 7.13 23.21
C ASN A 514 16.27 7.84 24.57
N GLY A 515 15.59 7.26 25.59
CA GLY A 515 15.48 7.86 26.92
C GLY A 515 14.37 8.90 27.06
N VAL A 516 13.69 9.24 25.96
CA VAL A 516 12.52 10.12 25.97
C VAL A 516 11.31 9.35 26.50
N LYS A 517 10.67 9.91 27.51
CA LYS A 517 9.38 9.40 28.00
C LYS A 517 8.28 10.00 27.15
N ALA A 518 7.44 9.12 26.58
CA ALA A 518 6.23 9.55 25.90
C ALA A 518 5.36 10.42 26.81
N ASN A 519 4.90 11.56 26.30
CA ASN A 519 4.06 12.52 27.04
C ASN A 519 2.55 12.29 26.85
N GLY A 520 2.17 11.17 26.22
CA GLY A 520 0.78 10.84 25.90
C GLY A 520 0.35 11.20 24.48
N GLU A 521 1.24 11.77 23.67
CA GLU A 521 0.96 12.20 22.31
C GLU A 521 2.03 11.75 21.31
N SER A 522 1.60 11.44 20.10
CA SER A 522 2.42 11.39 18.88
C SER A 522 2.08 12.60 18.03
N TYR A 523 2.88 12.88 17.02
CA TYR A 523 2.65 14.06 16.17
C TYR A 523 2.82 13.72 14.69
N TYR A 524 2.02 14.36 13.84
CA TYR A 524 2.38 14.56 12.45
C TYR A 524 3.36 15.73 12.38
N TYR A 525 4.48 15.54 11.71
CA TYR A 525 5.44 16.61 11.39
C TYR A 525 5.60 16.74 9.88
N ARG A 526 5.71 17.99 9.42
CA ARG A 526 6.18 18.32 8.08
C ARG A 526 7.35 19.30 8.20
N TYR A 527 8.49 18.89 7.67
CA TYR A 527 9.68 19.71 7.56
C TYR A 527 9.80 20.30 6.16
N LEU A 528 10.17 21.57 6.08
CA LEU A 528 10.81 22.17 4.93
C LEU A 528 12.32 22.01 5.10
N VAL A 529 12.99 21.37 4.16
CA VAL A 529 14.42 21.15 4.17
C VAL A 529 15.05 21.99 3.05
N ASP A 530 16.08 22.74 3.38
CA ASP A 530 16.93 23.46 2.44
C ASP A 530 18.35 22.88 2.50
N GLU A 531 18.68 22.07 1.51
CA GLU A 531 19.98 21.38 1.44
C GLU A 531 21.12 22.34 1.14
N THR A 532 20.85 23.43 0.39
CA THR A 532 21.84 24.45 0.05
C THR A 532 22.22 25.28 1.27
N ALA A 533 21.23 25.68 2.05
CA ALA A 533 21.45 26.41 3.31
C ALA A 533 21.93 25.49 4.46
N GLY A 534 21.76 24.16 4.31
CA GLY A 534 22.07 23.19 5.36
C GLY A 534 21.12 23.28 6.56
N THR A 535 19.85 23.60 6.30
CA THR A 535 18.85 23.85 7.34
C THR A 535 17.57 23.04 7.15
N TYR A 536 16.78 22.90 8.21
CA TYR A 536 15.39 22.43 8.16
C TYR A 536 14.50 23.28 9.07
N GLU A 537 13.23 23.35 8.72
CA GLU A 537 12.21 24.08 9.47
C GLU A 537 10.99 23.16 9.69
N LEU A 538 10.42 23.16 10.90
CA LEU A 538 9.16 22.49 11.20
C LEU A 538 8.00 23.39 10.77
N LYS A 539 7.38 23.08 9.64
CA LYS A 539 6.24 23.85 9.09
C LYS A 539 4.92 23.45 9.71
N ASP A 540 4.67 22.13 9.89
CA ASP A 540 3.43 21.65 10.45
C ASP A 540 3.68 20.71 11.61
N LYS A 541 2.82 20.82 12.63
CA LYS A 541 2.77 19.96 13.79
C LYS A 541 1.31 19.74 14.19
N THR A 542 0.84 18.49 14.06
CA THR A 542 -0.52 18.11 14.50
C THR A 542 -0.40 17.03 15.58
N ALA A 543 -1.07 17.24 16.72
CA ALA A 543 -1.08 16.27 17.81
C ALA A 543 -2.00 15.09 17.48
N LEU A 544 -1.54 13.90 17.79
CA LEU A 544 -2.21 12.62 17.52
C LEU A 544 -2.21 11.79 18.81
N ASP A 545 -3.12 10.83 18.91
CA ASP A 545 -3.07 9.85 19.99
C ASP A 545 -1.75 9.07 19.97
N GLN A 546 -1.25 8.71 21.14
CA GLN A 546 0.06 8.10 21.28
C GLN A 546 0.15 6.73 20.61
N THR A 547 1.13 6.56 19.72
CA THR A 547 1.64 5.25 19.30
C THR A 547 3.17 5.22 19.44
N LYS A 548 3.69 4.26 20.21
CA LYS A 548 5.14 4.14 20.47
C LYS A 548 5.84 3.24 19.46
N LYS A 549 5.10 2.30 18.91
CA LYS A 549 5.64 1.30 17.98
C LYS A 549 4.75 1.24 16.76
N ASP A 550 5.38 1.24 15.59
CA ASP A 550 4.69 1.16 14.31
C ASP A 550 3.66 2.31 14.14
N GLY A 551 2.70 2.15 13.23
CA GLY A 551 1.76 3.21 12.89
C GLY A 551 2.29 4.09 11.77
N ASN A 552 1.40 4.84 11.15
CA ASN A 552 1.70 5.81 10.11
C ASN A 552 0.64 6.89 10.06
N ILE A 553 1.00 8.00 9.45
CA ILE A 553 0.05 8.98 8.93
C ILE A 553 0.32 9.18 7.45
N THR A 554 -0.74 9.16 6.65
CA THR A 554 -0.68 9.44 5.22
C THR A 554 -1.53 10.65 4.95
N ALA A 555 -0.89 11.73 4.50
CA ALA A 555 -1.55 12.98 4.15
C ALA A 555 -2.21 12.87 2.76
N GLY A 556 -3.49 13.21 2.66
CA GLY A 556 -4.22 13.46 1.43
C GLY A 556 -4.52 14.95 1.29
N LYS A 557 -5.23 15.33 0.22
CA LYS A 557 -5.60 16.72 -0.04
C LYS A 557 -6.51 17.30 1.05
N ASP A 558 -7.62 16.62 1.33
CA ASP A 558 -8.68 17.11 2.21
C ASP A 558 -8.75 16.35 3.55
N SER A 559 -8.09 15.20 3.62
CA SER A 559 -8.08 14.32 4.79
C SER A 559 -6.74 13.60 4.95
N TYR A 560 -6.54 13.03 6.12
CA TYR A 560 -5.42 12.14 6.40
C TYR A 560 -5.92 10.80 6.95
N VAL A 561 -5.12 9.74 6.76
CA VAL A 561 -5.32 8.45 7.43
C VAL A 561 -4.23 8.27 8.46
N TYR A 562 -4.62 8.16 9.74
CA TYR A 562 -3.71 7.90 10.85
C TYR A 562 -3.94 6.50 11.44
N CYS A 563 -2.89 5.72 11.57
CA CYS A 563 -2.88 4.41 12.19
C CYS A 563 -2.26 4.49 13.59
N CYS A 564 -3.09 4.38 14.63
CA CYS A 564 -2.65 4.22 16.01
C CYS A 564 -2.43 2.74 16.32
N SER A 565 -1.19 2.28 16.15
CA SER A 565 -0.85 0.86 16.28
C SER A 565 -1.08 0.32 17.70
N ASP A 566 -0.64 1.06 18.72
CA ASP A 566 -0.81 0.66 20.13
C ASP A 566 -2.29 0.70 20.56
N GLY A 567 -3.09 1.63 20.02
CA GLY A 567 -4.53 1.73 20.26
C GLY A 567 -5.35 0.70 19.49
N LYS A 568 -4.76 0.01 18.51
CA LYS A 568 -5.43 -0.95 17.62
C LYS A 568 -6.61 -0.33 16.86
N TYR A 569 -6.42 0.87 16.35
CA TYR A 569 -7.40 1.53 15.51
C TYR A 569 -6.71 2.39 14.44
N PHE A 570 -7.47 2.81 13.48
CA PHE A 570 -7.08 3.87 12.57
C PHE A 570 -8.23 4.85 12.39
N VAL A 571 -7.89 6.06 11.98
CA VAL A 571 -8.88 7.11 11.70
C VAL A 571 -8.64 7.70 10.33
N GLU A 572 -9.70 8.16 9.69
CA GLU A 572 -9.64 9.22 8.70
C GLU A 572 -10.08 10.52 9.36
N GLY A 573 -9.23 11.55 9.29
CA GLY A 573 -9.46 12.86 9.89
C GLY A 573 -9.28 13.98 8.87
N ASP A 574 -9.87 15.14 9.11
CA ASP A 574 -9.65 16.35 8.32
C ASP A 574 -8.51 17.19 8.91
N TRP A 575 -8.00 18.14 8.13
CA TRP A 575 -6.92 19.02 8.55
C TRP A 575 -7.32 20.08 9.58
N ASN A 576 -8.58 20.06 10.06
CA ASN A 576 -9.07 20.87 11.17
C ASN A 576 -9.13 20.08 12.49
N ASP A 577 -8.32 19.04 12.63
CA ASP A 577 -8.24 18.13 13.80
C ASP A 577 -9.56 17.44 14.14
N ARG A 578 -10.44 17.21 13.15
CA ARG A 578 -11.71 16.53 13.34
C ARG A 578 -11.66 15.14 12.73
N ILE A 579 -12.01 14.14 13.53
CA ILE A 579 -12.18 12.78 13.04
C ILE A 579 -13.41 12.74 12.12
N ILE A 580 -13.25 12.19 10.91
CA ILE A 580 -14.34 11.84 10.00
C ILE A 580 -14.90 10.49 10.47
N ARG A 581 -14.04 9.49 10.60
CA ARG A 581 -14.42 8.16 11.09
C ARG A 581 -13.24 7.41 11.71
N GLN A 582 -13.51 6.68 12.79
CA GLN A 582 -12.57 5.76 13.42
C GLN A 582 -13.00 4.32 13.18
N TYR A 583 -12.01 3.43 13.01
CA TYR A 583 -12.16 2.01 12.77
C TYR A 583 -11.33 1.22 13.79
N ASN A 584 -12.00 0.37 14.58
CA ASN A 584 -11.35 -0.39 15.65
C ASN A 584 -10.97 -1.79 15.16
N LEU A 585 -9.73 -2.19 15.37
CA LEU A 585 -9.16 -3.46 14.96
C LEU A 585 -9.08 -4.43 16.15
N ASP A 586 -9.19 -5.73 15.89
CA ASP A 586 -9.03 -6.78 16.90
C ASP A 586 -7.56 -7.06 17.24
N ARG A 587 -6.65 -6.72 16.34
CA ARG A 587 -5.21 -6.95 16.45
C ARG A 587 -4.43 -5.69 16.13
N ARG A 588 -3.19 -5.67 16.57
CA ARG A 588 -2.29 -4.56 16.36
C ARG A 588 -1.93 -4.41 14.87
N PRO A 589 -2.21 -3.25 14.25
CA PRO A 589 -1.75 -2.94 12.90
C PRO A 589 -0.27 -2.52 12.91
N TYR A 590 0.45 -2.86 11.85
CA TYR A 590 1.75 -2.27 11.56
C TYR A 590 1.57 -0.92 10.85
N ARG A 591 0.77 -0.90 9.77
CA ARG A 591 0.46 0.26 8.92
C ARG A 591 -0.97 0.16 8.40
N VAL A 592 -1.55 1.30 8.08
CA VAL A 592 -2.81 1.41 7.34
C VAL A 592 -2.65 2.48 6.27
N TYR A 593 -2.90 2.11 5.01
CA TYR A 593 -2.91 3.04 3.88
C TYR A 593 -4.30 3.07 3.28
N LYS A 594 -4.68 4.16 2.62
CA LYS A 594 -5.88 4.20 1.79
C LYS A 594 -5.47 4.22 0.32
N LYS A 595 -6.04 3.32 -0.47
CA LYS A 595 -5.75 3.16 -1.89
C LYS A 595 -7.05 2.95 -2.66
N ASP A 596 -7.19 3.64 -3.77
CA ASP A 596 -8.34 3.46 -4.65
C ASP A 596 -8.08 2.33 -5.63
N PHE A 597 -8.60 1.15 -5.32
CA PHE A 597 -8.43 -0.04 -6.14
C PHE A 597 -9.41 -0.02 -7.31
N LYS A 598 -8.89 -0.10 -8.53
CA LYS A 598 -9.65 -0.38 -9.74
C LYS A 598 -9.22 -1.75 -10.25
N GLY A 599 -10.06 -2.77 -10.03
CA GLY A 599 -9.62 -4.15 -10.11
C GLY A 599 -8.65 -4.46 -8.96
N PHE A 600 -7.53 -5.12 -9.24
CA PHE A 600 -6.45 -5.37 -8.26
C PHE A 600 -5.37 -4.27 -8.30
N TRP A 601 -5.65 -3.12 -8.95
CA TRP A 601 -4.80 -1.95 -9.04
C TRP A 601 -5.32 -0.80 -8.19
N PHE A 602 -4.43 0.15 -7.91
CA PHE A 602 -4.81 1.47 -7.39
C PHE A 602 -4.07 2.56 -8.17
N TYR A 603 -4.62 3.73 -8.18
CA TYR A 603 -4.06 4.89 -8.87
C TYR A 603 -3.55 5.93 -7.88
#